data_6826691d224a364aaf1797aebc4e8a4b
#
_entry.id   6826691d224a364aaf1797aebc4e8a4b
#
_cell.length_a   1.000
_cell.length_b   1.000
_cell.length_c   1.000
_cell.angle_alpha   90.00
_cell.angle_beta   90.00
_cell.angle_gamma   90.00
#
_symmetry.space_group_name_H-M   'P 1'
#
loop_
_entity.id
_entity.type
_entity.pdbx_description
1 polymer ?
#
loop_
_entity_poly.entity_id
_entity_poly.type
_entity_poly.pdbx_seq_one_letter_code
_entity_poly.pdbx_strand_id
1 'polypeptide(L)' 'MTFYTFMMRSHRGKQTPAGDLAGDIYRDKDSFPRNGKGKFDGWHRILRGYLERQHACRECLDVFEECWKDYVACEKS' A
#
# COMPACT_ATOMS: atom_id res chain seq x y z
N MET A 1 -7.15 10.56 0.31
CA MET A 1 -5.83 10.34 0.94
C MET A 1 -4.94 9.50 0.04
N THR A 2 -3.64 9.47 0.30
CA THR A 2 -2.73 8.60 -0.43
C THR A 2 -2.83 7.17 0.10
N PHE A 3 -2.38 6.20 -0.70
CA PHE A 3 -2.33 4.81 -0.25
C PHE A 3 -1.46 4.68 1.00
N TYR A 4 -0.34 5.41 1.05
CA TYR A 4 0.52 5.42 2.23
C TYR A 4 -0.29 5.80 3.48
N THR A 5 -1.01 6.91 3.42
CA THR A 5 -1.82 7.38 4.55
C THR A 5 -2.91 6.36 4.92
N PHE A 6 -3.54 5.76 3.92
CA PHE A 6 -4.54 4.72 4.16
C PHE A 6 -3.95 3.56 4.96
N MET A 7 -2.78 3.08 4.54
CA MET A 7 -2.11 1.98 5.24
C MET A 7 -1.73 2.35 6.68
N MET A 8 -1.23 3.58 6.88
CA MET A 8 -0.87 4.03 8.22
C MET A 8 -2.08 4.13 9.15
N ARG A 9 -3.21 4.59 8.63
CA ARG A 9 -4.42 4.74 9.43
C ARG A 9 -5.14 3.42 9.69
N SER A 10 -5.13 2.54 8.70
CA SER A 10 -5.98 1.34 8.74
C SER A 10 -5.26 0.10 9.27
N HIS A 11 -3.97 -0.02 9.05
CA HIS A 11 -3.28 -1.29 9.30
C HIS A 11 -2.04 -1.20 10.17
N ARG A 12 -1.38 -0.05 10.25
CA ARG A 12 -0.15 0.06 11.03
C ARG A 12 -0.40 -0.31 12.50
N GLY A 13 0.48 -1.12 13.03
CA GLY A 13 0.39 -1.56 14.42
C GLY A 13 -0.48 -2.77 14.64
N LYS A 14 -1.15 -3.26 13.61
CA LYS A 14 -1.98 -4.46 13.73
C LYS A 14 -1.18 -5.72 13.45
N GLN A 15 -1.52 -6.79 14.14
CA GLN A 15 -0.84 -8.09 13.96
C GLN A 15 -1.57 -8.91 12.88
N THR A 16 -1.53 -8.39 11.66
CA THR A 16 -2.14 -9.01 10.49
C THR A 16 -1.16 -8.91 9.33
N PRO A 17 -1.35 -9.68 8.24
CA PRO A 17 -0.49 -9.52 7.07
C PRO A 17 -0.50 -8.09 6.53
N ALA A 18 -1.66 -7.43 6.53
CA ALA A 18 -1.75 -6.03 6.11
C ALA A 18 -0.99 -5.11 7.08
N GLY A 19 -1.02 -5.43 8.38
CA GLY A 19 -0.26 -4.70 9.37
C GLY A 19 1.24 -4.84 9.17
N ASP A 20 1.70 -6.05 8.81
CA ASP A 20 3.11 -6.29 8.48
C ASP A 20 3.52 -5.47 7.26
N LEU A 21 2.69 -5.45 6.22
CA LEU A 21 2.96 -4.64 5.04
C LEU A 21 3.02 -3.15 5.39
N ALA A 22 2.09 -2.68 6.21
CA ALA A 22 2.08 -1.28 6.66
C ALA A 22 3.36 -0.94 7.41
N GLY A 23 3.87 -1.86 8.23
CA GLY A 23 5.13 -1.66 8.93
C GLY A 23 6.31 -1.54 7.98
N ASP A 24 6.35 -2.37 6.94
CA ASP A 24 7.40 -2.29 5.92
C ASP A 24 7.33 -0.96 5.17
N ILE A 25 6.13 -0.54 4.80
CA ILE A 25 5.91 0.74 4.13
C ILE A 25 6.37 1.90 5.03
N TYR A 26 6.08 1.83 6.30
CA TYR A 26 6.50 2.87 7.24
C TYR A 26 8.02 2.97 7.35
N ARG A 27 8.71 1.83 7.35
CA ARG A 27 10.18 1.85 7.38
C ARG A 27 10.76 2.52 6.15
N ASP A 28 10.06 2.43 5.01
CA ASP A 28 10.48 3.06 3.76
C ASP A 28 9.79 4.40 3.51
N LYS A 29 9.28 5.03 4.54
CA LYS A 29 8.40 6.20 4.41
C LYS A 29 8.99 7.33 3.58
N ASP A 30 10.30 7.52 3.61
CA ASP A 30 10.95 8.59 2.88
C ASP A 30 11.09 8.30 1.40
N SER A 31 11.08 7.01 1.03
CA SER A 31 11.24 6.56 -0.35
C SER A 31 9.95 6.05 -0.98
N PHE A 32 8.98 5.67 -0.15
CA PHE A 32 7.74 5.07 -0.66
C PHE A 32 6.94 6.09 -1.47
N PRO A 33 6.62 5.80 -2.74
CA PRO A 33 5.89 6.75 -3.58
C PRO A 33 4.49 7.03 -3.04
N ARG A 34 4.07 8.28 -3.13
CA ARG A 34 2.73 8.68 -2.70
C ARG A 34 1.91 9.10 -3.91
N ASN A 35 0.77 8.44 -4.08
CA ASN A 35 -0.08 8.66 -5.24
C ASN A 35 -0.86 9.97 -5.11
N GLY A 36 -1.19 10.54 -6.27
CA GLY A 36 -2.05 11.71 -6.33
C GLY A 36 -3.51 11.35 -6.08
N LYS A 37 -4.29 12.34 -5.70
CA LYS A 37 -5.70 12.17 -5.43
C LYS A 37 -6.47 11.75 -6.69
N GLY A 38 -7.28 10.71 -6.59
CA GLY A 38 -8.14 10.26 -7.68
C GLY A 38 -7.44 9.55 -8.82
N LYS A 39 -6.17 9.22 -8.67
CA LYS A 39 -5.41 8.54 -9.73
C LYS A 39 -5.03 7.14 -9.26
N PHE A 40 -5.84 6.16 -9.63
CA PHE A 40 -5.67 4.81 -9.08
C PHE A 40 -4.90 3.87 -10.00
N ASP A 41 -5.30 3.74 -11.26
CA ASP A 41 -4.75 2.67 -12.12
C ASP A 41 -3.24 2.80 -12.35
N GLY A 42 -2.78 3.96 -12.77
CA GLY A 42 -1.35 4.20 -12.98
C GLY A 42 -0.55 4.04 -11.69
N TRP A 43 -1.10 4.48 -10.58
CA TRP A 43 -0.42 4.40 -9.30
C TRP A 43 -0.39 2.99 -8.74
N HIS A 44 -1.41 2.17 -9.04
CA HIS A 44 -1.36 0.76 -8.69
C HIS A 44 -0.10 0.11 -9.25
N ARG A 45 0.17 0.35 -10.53
CA ARG A 45 1.35 -0.22 -11.20
C ARG A 45 2.65 0.30 -10.59
N ILE A 46 2.70 1.60 -10.31
CA ILE A 46 3.89 2.22 -9.72
C ILE A 46 4.19 1.64 -8.34
N LEU A 47 3.16 1.56 -7.50
CA LEU A 47 3.34 1.06 -6.13
C LEU A 47 3.67 -0.43 -6.12
N ARG A 48 3.01 -1.21 -6.96
CA ARG A 48 3.32 -2.63 -7.07
C ARG A 48 4.76 -2.84 -7.53
N GLY A 49 5.18 -2.09 -8.55
CA GLY A 49 6.56 -2.18 -9.05
C GLY A 49 7.58 -1.83 -7.99
N TYR A 50 7.29 -0.82 -7.18
CA TYR A 50 8.17 -0.45 -6.06
C TYR A 50 8.30 -1.61 -5.08
N LEU A 51 7.17 -2.22 -4.69
CA LEU A 51 7.19 -3.33 -3.74
C LEU A 51 7.92 -4.54 -4.31
N GLU A 52 7.74 -4.82 -5.60
CA GLU A 52 8.46 -5.92 -6.25
C GLU A 52 9.97 -5.72 -6.19
N ARG A 53 10.44 -4.50 -6.38
CA ARG A 53 11.88 -4.20 -6.31
C ARG A 53 12.41 -4.28 -4.88
N GLN A 54 11.59 -3.99 -3.89
CA GLN A 54 12.02 -3.97 -2.49
C GLN A 54 11.91 -5.33 -1.81
N HIS A 55 10.87 -6.07 -2.07
CA HIS A 55 10.56 -7.27 -1.30
C HIS A 55 10.31 -8.51 -2.14
N ALA A 56 9.75 -8.36 -3.30
CA ALA A 56 9.50 -9.43 -4.27
C ALA A 56 8.79 -10.67 -3.70
N CYS A 57 8.20 -10.59 -2.52
CA CYS A 57 7.49 -11.70 -1.90
C CYS A 57 6.08 -11.77 -2.45
N ARG A 58 5.70 -12.95 -2.96
CA ARG A 58 4.36 -13.13 -3.54
C ARG A 58 3.25 -12.84 -2.52
N GLU A 59 3.45 -13.29 -1.28
CA GLU A 59 2.45 -13.06 -0.24
C GLU A 59 2.30 -11.57 0.06
N CYS A 60 3.39 -10.82 0.08
CA CYS A 60 3.33 -9.37 0.24
C CYS A 60 2.56 -8.71 -0.88
N LEU A 61 2.77 -9.17 -2.11
CA LEU A 61 2.07 -8.60 -3.26
C LEU A 61 0.58 -8.95 -3.23
N ASP A 62 0.23 -10.16 -2.79
CA ASP A 62 -1.17 -10.54 -2.63
C ASP A 62 -1.87 -9.68 -1.58
N VAL A 63 -1.20 -9.45 -0.46
CA VAL A 63 -1.70 -8.56 0.60
C VAL A 63 -1.85 -7.13 0.07
N PHE A 64 -0.86 -6.67 -0.70
CA PHE A 64 -0.94 -5.35 -1.33
C PHE A 64 -2.19 -5.24 -2.20
N GLU A 65 -2.48 -6.26 -3.03
CA GLU A 65 -3.66 -6.23 -3.90
C GLU A 65 -4.96 -6.10 -3.11
N GLU A 66 -5.08 -6.82 -2.02
CA GLU A 66 -6.26 -6.71 -1.16
C GLU A 66 -6.36 -5.33 -0.53
N CYS A 67 -5.26 -4.81 -0.02
CA CYS A 67 -5.24 -3.48 0.58
C CYS A 67 -5.55 -2.40 -0.45
N TRP A 68 -5.07 -2.58 -1.68
CA TRP A 68 -5.35 -1.63 -2.76
C TRP A 68 -6.85 -1.59 -3.09
N LYS A 69 -7.50 -2.74 -3.15
CA LYS A 69 -8.95 -2.80 -3.38
C LYS A 69 -9.71 -2.05 -2.29
N ASP A 70 -9.32 -2.28 -1.04
CA ASP A 70 -9.96 -1.60 0.10
C ASP A 70 -9.74 -0.11 0.05
N TYR A 71 -8.52 0.31 -0.31
CA TYR A 71 -8.19 1.72 -0.45
C TYR A 71 -9.04 2.39 -1.53
N VAL A 72 -9.13 1.79 -2.70
CA VAL A 72 -9.90 2.35 -3.80
C VAL A 72 -11.38 2.45 -3.43
N ALA A 73 -11.92 1.40 -2.81
CA ALA A 73 -13.30 1.40 -2.35
C ALA A 73 -13.56 2.52 -1.34
N CYS A 74 -12.62 2.73 -0.41
CA CYS A 74 -12.71 3.80 0.58
C CYS A 74 -12.71 5.18 -0.07
N GLU A 75 -11.84 5.38 -1.06
CA GLU A 75 -11.73 6.68 -1.72
C GLU A 75 -12.90 6.99 -2.64
N LYS A 76 -13.57 5.97 -3.17
CA LYS A 76 -14.71 6.15 -4.07
C LYS A 76 -16.05 6.21 -3.35
N SER A 77 -16.08 5.86 -2.10
CA SER A 77 -17.34 5.84 -1.33
C SER A 77 -17.81 7.24 -0.92
#